data_6079ec271bfb93e412601e4b8817e1cd
#
_entry.id   6079ec271bfb93e412601e4b8817e1cd
#
_cell.length_a   1.000
_cell.length_b   1.000
_cell.length_c   1.000
_cell.angle_alpha   90.00
_cell.angle_beta   90.00
_cell.angle_gamma   90.00
#
_symmetry.space_group_name_H-M   'P 1'
#
loop_
_entity.id
_entity.type
_entity.pdbx_description
1 polymer ?
#
loop_
_entity_poly.entity_id
_entity_poly.type
_entity_poly.pdbx_seq_one_letter_code
_entity_poly.pdbx_strand_id
1 'polypeptide(L)'
;MKSNAEMRKESHAVVRSRWFWIIFGVVLLLQGICHGAGWLLGSLHGSMGIVSPADFLSKKLEMLRQGLDYTLPTAEAYRQMAYAGTLEMLVGYVLGAVALFGITAVLLKAVADDRNDVLGAAFGGFGRPLGVTWLLMVMNFFVGLWMLLLIVPGIIAIYRYRAAWYLKSEHPDWGALKCLGESKRIMRGRKFQAFLLDMSFVVMAMLALFAALVPTSLAGLFGGAVAAMATSLFIALLVAVMVYLGVWCIVARTVFYRETRDSAPCPAGS
;
A
#
# COMPACT_ATOMS: atom_id res chain seq x y z
N MET A 1 -1.23 26.61 11.25
CA MET A 1 -1.46 25.20 10.86
C MET A 1 -2.50 25.17 9.76
N LYS A 2 -2.20 24.50 8.63
CA LYS A 2 -3.09 24.43 7.47
C LYS A 2 -4.33 23.58 7.78
N SER A 3 -5.46 23.96 7.20
CA SER A 3 -6.68 23.16 7.23
C SER A 3 -6.56 21.94 6.31
N ASN A 4 -7.41 20.91 6.51
CA ASN A 4 -7.45 19.75 5.62
C ASN A 4 -7.78 20.13 4.18
N ALA A 5 -8.54 21.21 3.98
CA ALA A 5 -8.88 21.74 2.65
C ALA A 5 -7.66 22.35 1.96
N GLU A 6 -6.85 23.14 2.68
CA GLU A 6 -5.61 23.73 2.16
C GLU A 6 -4.57 22.64 1.83
N MET A 7 -4.40 21.63 2.69
CA MET A 7 -3.51 20.51 2.43
C MET A 7 -3.93 19.71 1.19
N ARG A 8 -5.24 19.50 0.99
CA ARG A 8 -5.74 18.86 -0.25
C ARG A 8 -5.49 19.72 -1.48
N LYS A 9 -5.65 21.04 -1.39
CA LYS A 9 -5.37 21.96 -2.51
C LYS A 9 -3.89 21.95 -2.89
N GLU A 10 -3.00 21.97 -1.91
CA GLU A 10 -1.55 21.90 -2.12
C GLU A 10 -1.15 20.54 -2.72
N SER A 11 -1.63 19.44 -2.16
CA SER A 11 -1.37 18.11 -2.71
C SER A 11 -1.92 17.91 -4.12
N HIS A 12 -3.08 18.50 -4.43
CA HIS A 12 -3.64 18.49 -5.78
C HIS A 12 -2.75 19.25 -6.78
N ALA A 13 -2.13 20.37 -6.37
CA ALA A 13 -1.19 21.08 -7.21
C ALA A 13 0.05 20.23 -7.55
N VAL A 14 0.58 19.48 -6.59
CA VAL A 14 1.68 18.52 -6.82
C VAL A 14 1.24 17.40 -7.77
N VAL A 15 0.06 16.83 -7.57
CA VAL A 15 -0.45 15.74 -8.42
C VAL A 15 -0.76 16.23 -9.84
N ARG A 16 -1.25 17.45 -10.02
CA ARG A 16 -1.51 18.03 -11.34
C ARG A 16 -0.22 18.36 -12.12
N SER A 17 0.94 18.38 -11.46
CA SER A 17 2.24 18.60 -12.06
C SER A 17 2.80 17.32 -12.72
N ARG A 18 4.01 17.42 -13.30
CA ARG A 18 4.72 16.26 -13.86
C ARG A 18 5.03 15.18 -12.82
N TRP A 19 4.94 15.49 -11.53
CA TRP A 19 5.15 14.54 -10.44
C TRP A 19 4.15 13.39 -10.42
N PHE A 20 2.93 13.58 -10.91
CA PHE A 20 1.97 12.48 -11.04
C PHE A 20 2.56 11.31 -11.83
N TRP A 21 3.11 11.59 -13.01
CA TRP A 21 3.65 10.55 -13.87
C TRP A 21 4.90 9.90 -13.29
N ILE A 22 5.73 10.67 -12.58
CA ILE A 22 6.92 10.16 -11.89
C ILE A 22 6.50 9.23 -10.75
N ILE A 23 5.61 9.66 -9.87
CA ILE A 23 5.11 8.85 -8.75
C ILE A 23 4.41 7.60 -9.29
N PHE A 24 3.53 7.75 -10.27
CA PHE A 24 2.80 6.65 -10.88
C PHE A 24 3.77 5.62 -11.51
N GLY A 25 4.76 6.09 -12.27
CA GLY A 25 5.78 5.24 -12.88
C GLY A 25 6.61 4.47 -11.84
N VAL A 26 7.04 5.15 -10.76
CA VAL A 26 7.78 4.51 -9.67
C VAL A 26 6.92 3.46 -8.94
N VAL A 27 5.65 3.78 -8.66
CA VAL A 27 4.73 2.81 -8.03
C VAL A 27 4.55 1.59 -8.92
N LEU A 28 4.30 1.77 -10.22
CA LEU A 28 4.17 0.66 -11.16
C LEU A 28 5.44 -0.18 -11.25
N LEU A 29 6.61 0.46 -11.31
CA LEU A 29 7.90 -0.22 -11.40
C LEU A 29 8.16 -1.07 -10.16
N LEU A 30 8.00 -0.50 -8.95
CA LEU A 30 8.19 -1.22 -7.70
C LEU A 30 7.16 -2.33 -7.53
N GLN A 31 5.90 -2.09 -7.90
CA GLN A 31 4.85 -3.10 -7.90
C GLN A 31 5.16 -4.23 -8.87
N GLY A 32 5.65 -3.90 -10.08
CA GLY A 32 6.08 -4.87 -11.09
C GLY A 32 7.22 -5.77 -10.58
N ILE A 33 8.20 -5.21 -9.87
CA ILE A 33 9.28 -5.98 -9.23
C ILE A 33 8.70 -6.94 -8.17
N CYS A 34 7.80 -6.48 -7.30
CA CYS A 34 7.19 -7.32 -6.28
C CYS A 34 6.39 -8.46 -6.89
N HIS A 35 5.55 -8.19 -7.89
CA HIS A 35 4.76 -9.22 -8.58
C HIS A 35 5.64 -10.15 -9.41
N GLY A 36 6.65 -9.61 -10.11
CA GLY A 36 7.61 -10.39 -10.89
C GLY A 36 8.38 -11.40 -10.02
N ALA A 37 8.81 -10.97 -8.83
CA ALA A 37 9.46 -11.87 -7.87
C ALA A 37 8.51 -12.96 -7.38
N GLY A 38 7.26 -12.65 -7.08
CA GLY A 38 6.24 -13.63 -6.70
C GLY A 38 5.97 -14.64 -7.82
N TRP A 39 5.83 -14.15 -9.06
CA TRP A 39 5.64 -15.00 -10.23
C TRP A 39 6.84 -15.93 -10.46
N LEU A 40 8.07 -15.41 -10.32
CA LEU A 40 9.29 -16.19 -10.47
C LEU A 40 9.37 -17.29 -9.42
N LEU A 41 9.08 -16.98 -8.15
CA LEU A 41 9.05 -17.99 -7.09
C LEU A 41 7.99 -19.05 -7.35
N GLY A 42 6.78 -18.66 -7.75
CA GLY A 42 5.72 -19.61 -8.11
C GLY A 42 6.11 -20.51 -9.29
N SER A 43 6.79 -19.97 -10.31
CA SER A 43 7.26 -20.76 -11.44
C SER A 43 8.38 -21.73 -11.05
N LEU A 44 9.29 -21.32 -10.16
CA LEU A 44 10.33 -22.20 -9.60
C LEU A 44 9.72 -23.35 -8.77
N HIS A 45 8.73 -23.04 -7.93
CA HIS A 45 8.00 -24.07 -7.18
C HIS A 45 7.29 -25.05 -8.13
N GLY A 46 6.63 -24.53 -9.17
CA GLY A 46 6.00 -25.37 -10.19
C GLY A 46 6.97 -26.30 -10.91
N SER A 47 8.18 -25.80 -11.26
CA SER A 47 9.23 -26.63 -11.88
C SER A 47 9.80 -27.72 -10.97
N MET A 48 9.73 -27.52 -9.64
CA MET A 48 10.10 -28.50 -8.62
C MET A 48 8.95 -29.46 -8.25
N GLY A 49 7.79 -29.35 -8.91
CA GLY A 49 6.61 -30.14 -8.62
C GLY A 49 5.89 -29.73 -7.31
N ILE A 50 6.25 -28.58 -6.73
CA ILE A 50 5.62 -28.04 -5.53
C ILE A 50 4.40 -27.24 -5.95
N VAL A 51 3.22 -27.66 -5.53
CA VAL A 51 1.95 -26.98 -5.84
C VAL A 51 1.78 -25.77 -4.91
N SER A 52 1.56 -24.60 -5.48
CA SER A 52 1.27 -23.41 -4.67
C SER A 52 -0.11 -23.52 -3.98
N PRO A 53 -0.33 -22.84 -2.84
CA PRO A 53 -1.65 -22.81 -2.20
C PRO A 53 -2.78 -22.32 -3.11
N ALA A 54 -2.47 -21.36 -4.02
CA ALA A 54 -3.43 -20.82 -4.98
C ALA A 54 -3.78 -21.84 -6.08
N ASP A 55 -2.77 -22.53 -6.62
CA ASP A 55 -2.96 -23.58 -7.64
C ASP A 55 -3.70 -24.79 -7.05
N PHE A 56 -3.42 -25.12 -5.80
CA PHE A 56 -4.13 -26.16 -5.07
C PHE A 56 -5.63 -25.83 -4.94
N LEU A 57 -5.96 -24.60 -4.55
CA LEU A 57 -7.35 -24.17 -4.40
C LEU A 57 -8.08 -24.16 -5.75
N SER A 58 -7.44 -23.64 -6.79
CA SER A 58 -8.02 -23.61 -8.16
C SER A 58 -8.29 -25.00 -8.70
N LYS A 59 -7.34 -25.94 -8.50
CA LYS A 59 -7.45 -27.33 -8.91
C LYS A 59 -8.55 -28.08 -8.15
N LYS A 60 -8.66 -27.80 -6.85
CA LYS A 60 -9.73 -28.33 -6.00
C LYS A 60 -11.11 -27.84 -6.47
N LEU A 61 -11.25 -26.55 -6.75
CA LEU A 61 -12.51 -25.98 -7.26
C LEU A 61 -12.90 -26.59 -8.61
N GLU A 62 -11.92 -26.80 -9.50
CA GLU A 62 -12.17 -27.40 -10.81
C GLU A 62 -12.59 -28.87 -10.67
N MET A 63 -11.96 -29.68 -9.80
CA MET A 63 -12.38 -31.05 -9.52
C MET A 63 -13.80 -31.13 -8.94
N LEU A 64 -14.13 -30.25 -7.99
CA LEU A 64 -15.49 -30.17 -7.44
C LEU A 64 -16.52 -29.80 -8.50
N ARG A 65 -16.16 -28.89 -9.42
CA ARG A 65 -17.03 -28.49 -10.56
C ARG A 65 -17.29 -29.65 -11.52
N GLN A 66 -16.29 -30.51 -11.69
CA GLN A 66 -16.41 -31.70 -12.56
C GLN A 66 -17.06 -32.90 -11.87
N GLY A 67 -17.44 -32.80 -10.59
CA GLY A 67 -18.03 -33.88 -9.80
C GLY A 67 -17.07 -35.02 -9.50
N LEU A 68 -15.74 -34.77 -9.57
CA LEU A 68 -14.70 -35.74 -9.27
C LEU A 68 -14.45 -35.79 -7.76
N ASP A 69 -14.28 -37.04 -7.24
CA ASP A 69 -13.88 -37.22 -5.85
C ASP A 69 -12.50 -36.64 -5.59
N TYR A 70 -12.46 -35.71 -4.63
CA TYR A 70 -11.23 -35.08 -4.23
C TYR A 70 -10.46 -35.94 -3.23
N THR A 71 -9.33 -36.49 -3.65
CA THR A 71 -8.40 -37.14 -2.74
C THR A 71 -7.61 -36.11 -1.96
N LEU A 72 -7.65 -36.17 -0.63
CA LEU A 72 -6.86 -35.29 0.23
C LEU A 72 -5.36 -35.45 -0.09
N PRO A 73 -4.61 -34.36 -0.23
CA PRO A 73 -3.17 -34.45 -0.44
C PRO A 73 -2.48 -35.11 0.74
N THR A 74 -1.38 -35.78 0.50
CA THR A 74 -0.57 -36.41 1.53
C THR A 74 -0.04 -35.36 2.52
N ALA A 75 0.28 -35.78 3.74
CA ALA A 75 0.90 -34.91 4.76
C ALA A 75 2.18 -34.23 4.24
N GLU A 76 2.92 -34.93 3.36
CA GLU A 76 4.12 -34.39 2.70
C GLU A 76 3.78 -33.26 1.74
N ALA A 77 2.76 -33.41 0.90
CA ALA A 77 2.31 -32.38 -0.01
C ALA A 77 1.81 -31.12 0.76
N TYR A 78 1.12 -31.31 1.88
CA TYR A 78 0.75 -30.19 2.75
C TYR A 78 1.95 -29.47 3.32
N ARG A 79 2.98 -30.18 3.78
CA ARG A 79 4.22 -29.56 4.28
C ARG A 79 4.92 -28.76 3.20
N GLN A 80 5.08 -29.32 2.01
CA GLN A 80 5.70 -28.63 0.88
C GLN A 80 4.96 -27.36 0.48
N MET A 81 3.62 -27.42 0.41
CA MET A 81 2.78 -26.24 0.18
C MET A 81 2.97 -25.17 1.27
N ALA A 82 3.03 -25.57 2.53
CA ALA A 82 3.23 -24.66 3.65
C ALA A 82 4.60 -23.96 3.57
N TYR A 83 5.66 -24.69 3.25
CA TYR A 83 7.00 -24.10 3.06
C TYR A 83 7.04 -23.12 1.87
N ALA A 84 6.48 -23.52 0.73
CA ALA A 84 6.43 -22.68 -0.45
C ALA A 84 5.64 -21.39 -0.19
N GLY A 85 4.43 -21.48 0.36
CA GLY A 85 3.60 -20.32 0.70
C GLY A 85 4.24 -19.43 1.76
N THR A 86 4.94 -19.99 2.75
CA THR A 86 5.66 -19.21 3.76
C THR A 86 6.83 -18.45 3.13
N LEU A 87 7.59 -19.05 2.23
CA LEU A 87 8.70 -18.40 1.54
C LEU A 87 8.20 -17.25 0.66
N GLU A 88 7.16 -17.49 -0.14
CA GLU A 88 6.52 -16.44 -0.97
C GLU A 88 6.03 -15.27 -0.11
N MET A 89 5.38 -15.55 1.01
CA MET A 89 4.90 -14.54 1.95
C MET A 89 6.06 -13.74 2.56
N LEU A 90 7.15 -14.39 2.97
CA LEU A 90 8.33 -13.71 3.53
C LEU A 90 9.01 -12.81 2.51
N VAL A 91 9.24 -13.32 1.29
CA VAL A 91 9.84 -12.53 0.20
C VAL A 91 8.93 -11.36 -0.17
N GLY A 92 7.64 -11.58 -0.33
CA GLY A 92 6.65 -10.54 -0.60
C GLY A 92 6.59 -9.48 0.51
N TYR A 93 6.72 -9.88 1.77
CA TYR A 93 6.77 -8.96 2.91
C TYR A 93 8.02 -8.07 2.90
N VAL A 94 9.19 -8.65 2.63
CA VAL A 94 10.45 -7.90 2.53
C VAL A 94 10.43 -6.94 1.34
N LEU A 95 10.04 -7.41 0.16
CA LEU A 95 9.95 -6.58 -1.04
C LEU A 95 8.91 -5.48 -0.89
N GLY A 96 7.76 -5.80 -0.29
CA GLY A 96 6.70 -4.81 0.02
C GLY A 96 7.19 -3.72 0.97
N ALA A 97 7.96 -4.07 2.01
CA ALA A 97 8.57 -3.09 2.92
C ALA A 97 9.54 -2.15 2.19
N VAL A 98 10.41 -2.73 1.36
CA VAL A 98 11.39 -1.97 0.56
C VAL A 98 10.70 -1.05 -0.45
N ALA A 99 9.65 -1.54 -1.13
CA ALA A 99 8.87 -0.75 -2.07
C ALA A 99 8.14 0.43 -1.37
N LEU A 100 7.52 0.18 -0.22
CA LEU A 100 6.88 1.24 0.59
C LEU A 100 7.89 2.32 1.01
N PHE A 101 9.09 1.93 1.39
CA PHE A 101 10.15 2.87 1.73
C PHE A 101 10.54 3.72 0.50
N GLY A 102 10.78 3.11 -0.64
CA GLY A 102 11.11 3.81 -1.88
C GLY A 102 10.02 4.80 -2.31
N ILE A 103 8.76 4.36 -2.29
CA ILE A 103 7.60 5.22 -2.58
C ILE A 103 7.58 6.42 -1.61
N THR A 104 7.79 6.18 -0.31
CA THR A 104 7.79 7.25 0.71
C THR A 104 8.91 8.27 0.46
N ALA A 105 10.11 7.81 0.11
CA ALA A 105 11.25 8.67 -0.22
C ALA A 105 10.97 9.55 -1.46
N VAL A 106 10.39 8.96 -2.51
CA VAL A 106 9.99 9.71 -3.72
C VAL A 106 8.90 10.73 -3.42
N LEU A 107 7.92 10.39 -2.58
CA LEU A 107 6.86 11.31 -2.17
C LEU A 107 7.40 12.51 -1.39
N LEU A 108 8.38 12.31 -0.51
CA LEU A 108 9.05 13.41 0.21
C LEU A 108 9.75 14.36 -0.76
N LYS A 109 10.44 13.81 -1.79
CA LYS A 109 11.05 14.60 -2.86
C LYS A 109 10.01 15.33 -3.70
N ALA A 110 8.90 14.68 -4.05
CA ALA A 110 7.83 15.28 -4.82
C ALA A 110 7.20 16.50 -4.12
N VAL A 111 6.97 16.41 -2.82
CA VAL A 111 6.43 17.52 -2.04
C VAL A 111 7.47 18.63 -1.82
N ALA A 112 8.77 18.30 -1.86
CA ALA A 112 9.88 19.26 -1.82
C ALA A 112 10.18 19.89 -3.19
N ASP A 113 9.56 19.40 -4.27
CA ASP A 113 9.90 19.67 -5.68
C ASP A 113 11.38 19.42 -6.03
N ASP A 114 12.01 18.48 -5.31
CA ASP A 114 13.39 18.06 -5.54
C ASP A 114 13.43 16.88 -6.52
N ARG A 115 13.91 17.14 -7.75
CA ARG A 115 14.00 16.14 -8.83
C ARG A 115 15.34 15.41 -8.90
N ASN A 116 16.26 15.76 -8.03
CA ASN A 116 17.57 15.13 -8.01
C ASN A 116 17.45 13.69 -7.49
N ASP A 117 18.04 12.75 -8.20
CA ASP A 117 18.18 11.35 -7.79
C ASP A 117 16.87 10.71 -7.29
N VAL A 118 15.79 10.83 -8.08
CA VAL A 118 14.49 10.20 -7.78
C VAL A 118 14.60 8.68 -7.80
N LEU A 119 15.36 8.12 -8.75
CA LEU A 119 15.57 6.66 -8.84
C LEU A 119 16.39 6.14 -7.65
N GLY A 120 17.45 6.83 -7.26
CA GLY A 120 18.21 6.47 -6.06
C GLY A 120 17.33 6.49 -4.80
N ALA A 121 16.44 7.45 -4.67
CA ALA A 121 15.45 7.48 -3.58
C ALA A 121 14.46 6.29 -3.66
N ALA A 122 13.97 5.96 -4.85
CA ALA A 122 13.06 4.83 -5.06
C ALA A 122 13.69 3.49 -4.68
N PHE A 123 14.98 3.30 -4.99
CA PHE A 123 15.71 2.07 -4.71
C PHE A 123 16.50 2.10 -3.39
N GLY A 124 16.48 3.20 -2.65
CA GLY A 124 17.23 3.36 -1.40
C GLY A 124 16.92 2.31 -0.33
N GLY A 125 15.69 1.75 -0.35
CA GLY A 125 15.29 0.66 0.53
C GLY A 125 16.04 -0.66 0.28
N PHE A 126 16.48 -0.92 -0.95
CA PHE A 126 17.22 -2.13 -1.30
C PHE A 126 18.62 -2.17 -0.68
N GLY A 127 19.22 -1.02 -0.39
CA GLY A 127 20.50 -0.95 0.32
C GLY A 127 20.43 -1.35 1.80
N ARG A 128 19.21 -1.32 2.42
CA ARG A 128 19.01 -1.63 3.84
C ARG A 128 17.70 -2.41 4.08
N PRO A 129 17.48 -3.54 3.40
CA PRO A 129 16.19 -4.23 3.40
C PRO A 129 15.79 -4.72 4.80
N LEU A 130 16.73 -5.23 5.58
CA LEU A 130 16.46 -5.72 6.93
C LEU A 130 16.01 -4.60 7.89
N GLY A 131 16.62 -3.42 7.82
CA GLY A 131 16.26 -2.30 8.67
C GLY A 131 14.86 -1.74 8.38
N VAL A 132 14.46 -1.73 7.11
CA VAL A 132 13.15 -1.28 6.66
C VAL A 132 12.07 -2.33 7.00
N THR A 133 12.38 -3.61 6.74
CA THR A 133 11.49 -4.74 7.07
C THR A 133 11.27 -4.85 8.59
N TRP A 134 12.33 -4.64 9.38
CA TRP A 134 12.23 -4.63 10.83
C TRP A 134 11.29 -3.52 11.33
N LEU A 135 11.36 -2.32 10.76
CA LEU A 135 10.42 -1.24 11.09
C LEU A 135 8.98 -1.66 10.81
N LEU A 136 8.72 -2.25 9.63
CA LEU A 136 7.38 -2.74 9.28
C LEU A 136 6.88 -3.80 10.26
N MET A 137 7.74 -4.75 10.60
CA MET A 137 7.41 -5.83 11.52
C MET A 137 7.05 -5.29 12.91
N VAL A 138 7.89 -4.40 13.47
CA VAL A 138 7.65 -3.80 14.78
C VAL A 138 6.39 -2.93 14.78
N MET A 139 6.17 -2.15 13.71
CA MET A 139 4.97 -1.34 13.57
C MET A 139 3.70 -2.21 13.52
N ASN A 140 3.70 -3.26 12.69
CA ASN A 140 2.56 -4.18 12.58
C ASN A 140 2.32 -4.95 13.88
N PHE A 141 3.38 -5.32 14.59
CA PHE A 141 3.26 -5.97 15.90
C PHE A 141 2.52 -5.07 16.90
N PHE A 142 2.93 -3.81 17.04
CA PHE A 142 2.27 -2.88 17.95
C PHE A 142 0.84 -2.55 17.51
N VAL A 143 0.60 -2.36 16.22
CA VAL A 143 -0.75 -2.12 15.71
C VAL A 143 -1.63 -3.35 15.93
N GLY A 144 -1.13 -4.56 15.65
CA GLY A 144 -1.83 -5.82 15.86
C GLY A 144 -2.18 -6.05 17.33
N LEU A 145 -1.26 -5.76 18.25
CA LEU A 145 -1.51 -5.86 19.68
C LEU A 145 -2.68 -4.96 20.14
N TRP A 146 -2.74 -3.72 19.62
CA TRP A 146 -3.84 -2.82 19.90
C TRP A 146 -5.15 -3.24 19.23
N MET A 147 -5.07 -3.82 18.02
CA MET A 147 -6.24 -4.38 17.31
C MET A 147 -6.83 -5.60 18.06
N LEU A 148 -5.96 -6.42 18.66
CA LEU A 148 -6.39 -7.59 19.45
C LEU A 148 -7.16 -7.18 20.70
N LEU A 149 -6.77 -6.04 21.33
CA LEU A 149 -7.47 -5.51 22.49
C LEU A 149 -8.86 -4.96 22.12
N LEU A 150 -8.91 -4.08 21.14
CA LEU A 150 -10.15 -3.44 20.65
C LEU A 150 -9.86 -2.79 19.28
N ILE A 151 -10.85 -2.78 18.39
CA ILE A 151 -10.74 -2.19 17.05
C ILE A 151 -10.41 -0.69 17.12
N VAL A 152 -11.08 0.07 18.01
CA VAL A 152 -10.90 1.53 18.12
C VAL A 152 -9.47 1.91 18.54
N PRO A 153 -8.87 1.34 19.60
CA PRO A 153 -7.46 1.59 19.92
C PRO A 153 -6.50 1.16 18.80
N GLY A 154 -6.82 0.09 18.06
CA GLY A 154 -6.05 -0.36 16.90
C GLY A 154 -6.02 0.71 15.79
N ILE A 155 -7.17 1.29 15.45
CA ILE A 155 -7.25 2.41 14.49
C ILE A 155 -6.41 3.60 14.98
N ILE A 156 -6.51 3.97 16.25
CA ILE A 156 -5.72 5.05 16.84
C ILE A 156 -4.21 4.74 16.74
N ALA A 157 -3.81 3.48 16.90
CA ALA A 157 -2.42 3.05 16.79
C ALA A 157 -1.89 3.19 15.36
N ILE A 158 -2.69 2.88 14.33
CA ILE A 158 -2.33 3.10 12.92
C ILE A 158 -1.95 4.56 12.69
N TYR A 159 -2.79 5.51 13.13
CA TYR A 159 -2.51 6.93 12.97
C TYR A 159 -1.33 7.41 13.85
N ARG A 160 -1.10 6.78 15.00
CA ARG A 160 -0.01 7.09 15.90
C ARG A 160 1.37 6.76 15.32
N TYR A 161 1.47 5.65 14.58
CA TYR A 161 2.75 5.16 14.03
C TYR A 161 2.95 5.52 12.55
N ARG A 162 1.99 6.20 11.94
CA ARG A 162 2.00 6.55 10.52
C ARG A 162 3.21 7.35 10.06
N ALA A 163 3.72 8.27 10.90
CA ALA A 163 4.87 9.09 10.56
C ALA A 163 6.19 8.31 10.58
N ALA A 164 6.23 7.10 11.13
CA ALA A 164 7.46 6.32 11.28
C ALA A 164 8.14 5.99 9.93
N TRP A 165 7.35 5.77 8.87
CA TRP A 165 7.87 5.53 7.51
C TRP A 165 8.62 6.73 6.96
N TYR A 166 8.04 7.91 7.08
CA TYR A 166 8.64 9.16 6.64
C TYR A 166 9.92 9.46 7.42
N LEU A 167 9.89 9.27 8.74
CA LEU A 167 11.06 9.42 9.61
C LEU A 167 12.19 8.45 9.25
N LYS A 168 11.87 7.21 8.91
CA LYS A 168 12.85 6.22 8.47
C LYS A 168 13.47 6.60 7.13
N SER A 169 12.69 7.22 6.21
CA SER A 169 13.20 7.73 4.93
C SER A 169 14.12 8.93 5.11
N GLU A 170 13.81 9.84 6.04
CA GLU A 170 14.65 11.01 6.35
C GLU A 170 15.90 10.65 7.17
N HIS A 171 15.78 9.65 8.05
CA HIS A 171 16.84 9.20 8.95
C HIS A 171 17.04 7.67 8.83
N PRO A 172 17.69 7.20 7.76
CA PRO A 172 17.86 5.76 7.52
C PRO A 172 18.59 5.02 8.64
N ASP A 173 19.41 5.73 9.42
CA ASP A 173 20.21 5.16 10.51
C ASP A 173 19.43 4.97 11.82
N TRP A 174 18.24 5.57 11.93
CA TRP A 174 17.44 5.42 13.13
C TRP A 174 16.87 4.00 13.27
N GLY A 175 16.94 3.47 14.49
CA GLY A 175 16.30 2.20 14.82
C GLY A 175 14.78 2.31 14.77
N ALA A 176 14.10 1.17 14.56
CA ALA A 176 12.64 1.10 14.43
C ALA A 176 11.91 1.72 15.64
N LEU A 177 12.35 1.40 16.87
CA LEU A 177 11.73 1.92 18.09
C LEU A 177 11.87 3.45 18.22
N LYS A 178 13.02 4.01 17.77
CA LYS A 178 13.22 5.45 17.74
C LYS A 178 12.26 6.11 16.74
N CYS A 179 12.11 5.55 15.54
CA CYS A 179 11.15 6.05 14.55
C CYS A 179 9.71 6.00 15.08
N LEU A 180 9.31 4.91 15.76
CA LEU A 180 7.98 4.80 16.37
C LEU A 180 7.79 5.80 17.51
N GLY A 181 8.81 6.02 18.36
CA GLY A 181 8.78 7.00 19.44
C GLY A 181 8.56 8.42 18.93
N GLU A 182 9.34 8.81 17.92
CA GLU A 182 9.21 10.13 17.29
C GLU A 182 7.89 10.29 16.52
N SER A 183 7.44 9.24 15.81
CA SER A 183 6.12 9.24 15.18
C SER A 183 5.01 9.53 16.18
N LYS A 184 5.07 8.87 17.33
CA LYS A 184 4.13 9.07 18.44
C LYS A 184 4.14 10.53 18.96
N ARG A 185 5.33 11.15 19.03
CA ARG A 185 5.50 12.53 19.45
C ARG A 185 4.90 13.51 18.44
N ILE A 186 5.27 13.38 17.19
CA ILE A 186 4.81 14.23 16.08
C ILE A 186 3.29 14.13 15.90
N MET A 187 2.70 12.93 16.01
CA MET A 187 1.27 12.70 15.81
C MET A 187 0.40 12.99 17.05
N ARG A 188 0.98 13.51 18.14
CA ARG A 188 0.23 13.87 19.34
C ARG A 188 -0.74 15.02 19.04
N GLY A 189 -2.03 14.83 19.33
CA GLY A 189 -3.09 15.81 19.07
C GLY A 189 -3.59 15.90 17.63
N ARG A 190 -2.92 15.23 16.65
CA ARG A 190 -3.21 15.35 15.22
C ARG A 190 -3.83 14.13 14.56
N LYS A 191 -4.02 13.05 15.33
CA LYS A 191 -4.56 11.78 14.84
C LYS A 191 -5.94 11.94 14.20
N PHE A 192 -6.82 12.73 14.85
CA PHE A 192 -8.17 12.97 14.36
C PHE A 192 -8.16 13.77 13.04
N GLN A 193 -7.28 14.76 12.91
CA GLN A 193 -7.10 15.50 11.65
C GLN A 193 -6.62 14.60 10.51
N ALA A 194 -5.66 13.70 10.79
CA ALA A 194 -5.20 12.69 9.83
C ALA A 194 -6.33 11.72 9.43
N PHE A 195 -7.15 11.31 10.41
CA PHE A 195 -8.33 10.48 10.16
C PHE A 195 -9.35 11.19 9.24
N LEU A 196 -9.68 12.45 9.53
CA LEU A 196 -10.60 13.23 8.70
C LEU A 196 -10.07 13.46 7.28
N LEU A 197 -8.74 13.63 7.14
CA LEU A 197 -8.11 13.73 5.81
C LEU A 197 -8.34 12.43 5.03
N ASP A 198 -8.10 11.27 5.63
CA ASP A 198 -8.31 9.98 4.98
C ASP A 198 -9.79 9.72 4.67
N MET A 199 -10.70 10.02 5.61
CA MET A 199 -12.13 9.86 5.39
C MET A 199 -12.63 10.69 4.22
N SER A 200 -12.08 11.88 3.98
CA SER A 200 -12.44 12.68 2.81
C SER A 200 -12.11 12.00 1.48
N PHE A 201 -11.01 11.25 1.40
CA PHE A 201 -10.67 10.45 0.23
C PHE A 201 -11.53 9.19 0.10
N VAL A 202 -11.86 8.54 1.22
CA VAL A 202 -12.78 7.39 1.25
C VAL A 202 -14.14 7.80 0.71
N VAL A 203 -14.69 8.93 1.16
CA VAL A 203 -15.98 9.44 0.65
C VAL A 203 -15.91 9.72 -0.84
N MET A 204 -14.84 10.38 -1.34
CA MET A 204 -14.68 10.61 -2.78
C MET A 204 -14.58 9.31 -3.58
N ALA A 205 -13.87 8.31 -3.08
CA ALA A 205 -13.75 7.01 -3.71
C ALA A 205 -15.10 6.26 -3.73
N MET A 206 -15.86 6.32 -2.64
CA MET A 206 -17.22 5.75 -2.58
C MET A 206 -18.17 6.44 -3.57
N LEU A 207 -18.14 7.76 -3.67
CA LEU A 207 -18.94 8.49 -4.65
C LEU A 207 -18.56 8.11 -6.09
N ALA A 208 -17.28 7.99 -6.40
CA ALA A 208 -16.82 7.54 -7.71
C ALA A 208 -17.27 6.11 -8.02
N LEU A 209 -17.22 5.20 -7.03
CA LEU A 209 -17.71 3.83 -7.16
C LEU A 209 -19.22 3.81 -7.45
N PHE A 210 -20.03 4.53 -6.68
CA PHE A 210 -21.48 4.62 -6.92
C PHE A 210 -21.80 5.23 -8.28
N ALA A 211 -21.09 6.28 -8.69
CA ALA A 211 -21.26 6.91 -10.00
C ALA A 211 -20.95 5.97 -11.17
N ALA A 212 -20.06 4.99 -10.98
CA ALA A 212 -19.74 3.98 -11.99
C ALA A 212 -20.71 2.79 -11.96
N LEU A 213 -21.23 2.40 -10.80
CA LEU A 213 -22.15 1.26 -10.66
C LEU A 213 -23.47 1.49 -11.39
N VAL A 214 -24.02 2.70 -11.35
CA VAL A 214 -25.33 3.00 -12.01
C VAL A 214 -25.27 2.79 -13.52
N PRO A 215 -24.33 3.38 -14.30
CA PRO A 215 -24.30 3.16 -15.74
C PRO A 215 -23.90 1.72 -16.11
N THR A 216 -23.06 1.03 -15.32
CA THR A 216 -22.70 -0.37 -15.60
C THR A 216 -23.87 -1.31 -15.40
N SER A 217 -24.70 -1.12 -14.37
CA SER A 217 -25.91 -1.91 -14.16
C SER A 217 -26.98 -1.64 -15.23
N LEU A 218 -27.15 -0.39 -15.64
CA LEU A 218 -28.06 -0.03 -16.74
C LEU A 218 -27.61 -0.64 -18.09
N ALA A 219 -26.30 -0.57 -18.40
CA ALA A 219 -25.75 -1.18 -19.61
C ALA A 219 -26.01 -2.70 -19.67
N GLY A 220 -25.94 -3.37 -18.51
CA GLY A 220 -26.24 -4.81 -18.39
C GLY A 220 -27.67 -5.18 -18.75
N LEU A 221 -28.65 -4.27 -18.63
CA LEU A 221 -30.05 -4.50 -19.01
C LEU A 221 -30.27 -4.55 -20.54
N PHE A 222 -29.44 -3.92 -21.33
CA PHE A 222 -29.56 -3.84 -22.77
C PHE A 222 -28.94 -5.03 -23.51
N GLY A 223 -28.00 -5.77 -22.87
CA GLY A 223 -27.33 -6.93 -23.46
C GLY A 223 -26.49 -6.62 -24.71
N GLY A 224 -25.83 -7.65 -25.24
CA GLY A 224 -25.09 -7.57 -26.50
C GLY A 224 -23.71 -6.86 -26.43
N ALA A 225 -23.07 -6.75 -27.60
CA ALA A 225 -21.71 -6.22 -27.71
C ALA A 225 -21.57 -4.75 -27.28
N VAL A 226 -22.61 -3.94 -27.55
CA VAL A 226 -22.61 -2.50 -27.19
C VAL A 226 -22.62 -2.33 -25.68
N ALA A 227 -23.42 -3.15 -24.96
CA ALA A 227 -23.43 -3.13 -23.50
C ALA A 227 -22.10 -3.57 -22.90
N ALA A 228 -21.46 -4.60 -23.49
CA ALA A 228 -20.14 -5.06 -23.06
C ALA A 228 -19.05 -3.99 -23.27
N MET A 229 -19.06 -3.27 -24.39
CA MET A 229 -18.15 -2.16 -24.66
C MET A 229 -18.38 -0.99 -23.70
N ALA A 230 -19.62 -0.63 -23.43
CA ALA A 230 -19.96 0.44 -22.49
C ALA A 230 -19.51 0.09 -21.07
N THR A 231 -19.78 -1.11 -20.58
CA THR A 231 -19.32 -1.58 -19.26
C THR A 231 -17.81 -1.58 -19.13
N SER A 232 -17.07 -2.05 -20.15
CA SER A 232 -15.59 -2.03 -20.12
C SER A 232 -15.05 -0.60 -20.06
N LEU A 233 -15.65 0.34 -20.79
CA LEU A 233 -15.26 1.75 -20.77
C LEU A 233 -15.51 2.37 -19.38
N PHE A 234 -16.67 2.12 -18.77
CA PHE A 234 -16.97 2.62 -17.42
C PHE A 234 -16.03 2.02 -16.36
N ILE A 235 -15.72 0.72 -16.47
CA ILE A 235 -14.75 0.08 -15.57
C ILE A 235 -13.35 0.69 -15.74
N ALA A 236 -12.89 0.89 -16.98
CA ALA A 236 -11.60 1.53 -17.26
C ALA A 236 -11.53 2.95 -16.69
N LEU A 237 -12.61 3.73 -16.85
CA LEU A 237 -12.71 5.09 -16.29
C LEU A 237 -12.69 5.05 -14.75
N LEU A 238 -13.42 4.12 -14.13
CA LEU A 238 -13.41 3.94 -12.68
C LEU A 238 -12.01 3.62 -12.16
N VAL A 239 -11.30 2.69 -12.82
CA VAL A 239 -9.92 2.32 -12.47
C VAL A 239 -9.02 3.56 -12.56
N ALA A 240 -9.11 4.34 -13.64
CA ALA A 240 -8.33 5.56 -13.81
C ALA A 240 -8.60 6.59 -12.68
N VAL A 241 -9.86 6.80 -12.32
CA VAL A 241 -10.26 7.68 -11.21
C VAL A 241 -9.73 7.16 -9.87
N MET A 242 -9.83 5.86 -9.60
CA MET A 242 -9.33 5.26 -8.36
C MET A 242 -7.81 5.37 -8.24
N VAL A 243 -7.07 5.15 -9.33
CA VAL A 243 -5.61 5.36 -9.36
C VAL A 243 -5.27 6.81 -9.08
N TYR A 244 -5.96 7.76 -9.73
CA TYR A 244 -5.75 9.19 -9.50
C TYR A 244 -6.01 9.58 -8.04
N LEU A 245 -7.14 9.16 -7.46
CA LEU A 245 -7.48 9.41 -6.06
C LEU A 245 -6.46 8.76 -5.11
N GLY A 246 -5.97 7.56 -5.43
CA GLY A 246 -4.93 6.88 -4.67
C GLY A 246 -3.63 7.68 -4.62
N VAL A 247 -3.12 8.11 -5.77
CA VAL A 247 -1.91 8.95 -5.84
C VAL A 247 -2.14 10.27 -5.09
N TRP A 248 -3.28 10.91 -5.28
CA TRP A 248 -3.60 12.15 -4.57
C TRP A 248 -3.66 11.96 -3.05
N CYS A 249 -4.26 10.88 -2.57
CA CYS A 249 -4.33 10.54 -1.15
C CYS A 249 -2.93 10.38 -0.54
N ILE A 250 -2.03 9.64 -1.18
CA ILE A 250 -0.67 9.43 -0.64
C ILE A 250 0.17 10.72 -0.65
N VAL A 251 0.02 11.57 -1.67
CA VAL A 251 0.65 12.90 -1.69
C VAL A 251 0.08 13.80 -0.57
N ALA A 252 -1.24 13.81 -0.36
CA ALA A 252 -1.87 14.57 0.72
C ALA A 252 -1.39 14.13 2.11
N ARG A 253 -1.16 12.83 2.28
CA ARG A 253 -0.56 12.26 3.50
C ARG A 253 0.86 12.75 3.72
N THR A 254 1.65 12.89 2.66
CA THR A 254 3.03 13.40 2.75
C THR A 254 3.06 14.89 3.08
N VAL A 255 2.18 15.69 2.48
CA VAL A 255 2.00 17.11 2.83
C VAL A 255 1.61 17.26 4.30
N PHE A 256 0.64 16.44 4.76
CA PHE A 256 0.23 16.40 6.17
C PHE A 256 1.41 16.07 7.10
N TYR A 257 2.24 15.08 6.73
CA TYR A 257 3.43 14.73 7.52
C TYR A 257 4.39 15.90 7.63
N ARG A 258 4.74 16.59 6.53
CA ARG A 258 5.66 17.74 6.55
C ARG A 258 5.13 18.86 7.45
N GLU A 259 3.88 19.26 7.27
CA GLU A 259 3.22 20.28 8.10
C GLU A 259 3.26 19.92 9.58
N THR A 260 3.04 18.62 9.88
CA THR A 260 3.01 18.10 11.24
C THR A 260 4.40 18.07 11.86
N ARG A 261 5.43 17.67 11.08
CA ARG A 261 6.82 17.67 11.50
C ARG A 261 7.32 19.08 11.79
N ASP A 262 7.09 20.02 10.87
CA ASP A 262 7.61 21.39 10.93
C ASP A 262 6.99 22.21 12.09
N SER A 263 5.79 21.83 12.51
CA SER A 263 5.09 22.44 13.63
C SER A 263 5.21 21.66 14.96
N ALA A 264 5.98 20.55 14.98
CA ALA A 264 6.25 19.84 16.22
C ALA A 264 7.30 20.61 17.06
N PRO A 265 7.13 20.71 18.39
CA PRO A 265 8.13 21.35 19.25
C PRO A 265 9.47 20.60 19.12
N CYS A 266 10.58 21.35 19.11
CA CYS A 266 11.94 20.77 19.10
C CYS A 266 12.10 19.73 20.20
N PRO A 267 12.83 18.62 19.97
CA PRO A 267 13.12 17.67 21.03
C PRO A 267 13.86 18.44 22.16
N ALA A 268 13.30 18.39 23.36
CA ALA A 268 13.98 18.91 24.53
C ALA A 268 15.25 18.06 24.74
N GLY A 269 16.41 18.63 24.45
CA GLY A 269 17.72 18.02 24.63
C GLY A 269 18.30 17.35 23.38
N SER A 270 18.80 18.14 22.42
CA SER A 270 19.90 17.77 21.51
C SER A 270 21.21 18.31 22.04
#